data_3722ca73bd8dafb22d8581dac8ee8f61
#
_entry.id   3722ca73bd8dafb22d8581dac8ee8f61
#
_cell.length_a   1.000
_cell.length_b   1.000
_cell.length_c   1.000
_cell.angle_alpha   90.00
_cell.angle_beta   90.00
_cell.angle_gamma   90.00
#
_symmetry.space_group_name_H-M   'P 1'
#
loop_
_entity.id
_entity.type
_entity.pdbx_description
1 polymer ?
#
loop_
_entity_poly.entity_id
_entity_poly.type
_entity_poly.pdbx_seq_one_letter_code
_entity_poly.pdbx_strand_id
1 'polypeptide(L)'
;MNQKTMYNLSYGLFVLTAASAGRDSGCIINTAGQVTSEPNRISIAVNKTNFTHDLIKQSGKFNLSILSEEVSFSVFQHFGFQSGRDVDKFSGYPDCRRSSNGLYYVTAGSNGYISAVTEQAIDL
;
A
#
# COMPACT_ATOMS: atom_id res chain seq x y z
N MET A 1 -13.15 9.92 24.79
CA MET A 1 -13.64 9.00 23.74
C MET A 1 -13.25 7.58 24.09
N ASN A 2 -14.20 6.66 24.02
CA ASN A 2 -13.92 5.25 24.26
C ASN A 2 -13.07 4.71 23.09
N GLN A 3 -11.94 4.08 23.41
CA GLN A 3 -11.04 3.50 22.42
C GLN A 3 -11.75 2.47 21.54
N LYS A 4 -12.71 1.73 22.06
CA LYS A 4 -13.52 0.77 21.28
C LYS A 4 -14.34 1.44 20.19
N THR A 5 -14.68 2.70 20.34
CA THR A 5 -15.45 3.45 19.33
C THR A 5 -14.63 3.58 18.03
N MET A 6 -13.30 3.69 18.12
CA MET A 6 -12.45 3.77 16.95
C MET A 6 -12.47 2.50 16.10
N TYR A 7 -12.71 1.34 16.73
CA TYR A 7 -12.81 0.07 16.01
C TYR A 7 -14.09 -0.06 15.18
N ASN A 8 -15.04 0.82 15.39
CA ASN A 8 -16.27 0.87 14.57
C ASN A 8 -16.03 1.55 13.23
N LEU A 9 -14.89 2.25 13.08
CA LEU A 9 -14.48 2.75 11.76
C LEU A 9 -14.14 1.56 10.87
N SER A 10 -14.66 1.60 9.67
CA SER A 10 -14.41 0.53 8.70
C SER A 10 -13.01 0.64 8.15
N TYR A 11 -12.13 -0.24 8.57
CA TYR A 11 -10.76 -0.31 8.06
C TYR A 11 -10.62 -1.48 7.10
N GLY A 12 -10.29 -1.18 5.84
CA GLY A 12 -9.69 -2.19 4.99
C GLY A 12 -8.22 -2.40 5.37
N LEU A 13 -7.65 -3.47 4.89
CA LEU A 13 -6.21 -3.70 4.94
C LEU A 13 -5.68 -3.81 3.53
N PHE A 14 -4.53 -3.17 3.30
CA PHE A 14 -3.99 -2.98 1.96
C PHE A 14 -2.49 -3.19 1.96
N VAL A 15 -1.96 -3.68 0.83
CA VAL A 15 -0.54 -3.57 0.55
C VAL A 15 -0.34 -2.39 -0.39
N LEU A 16 0.38 -1.40 0.07
CA LEU A 16 0.76 -0.22 -0.69
C LEU A 16 2.14 -0.48 -1.30
N THR A 17 2.24 -0.36 -2.62
CA THR A 17 3.50 -0.63 -3.33
C THR A 17 3.92 0.56 -4.17
N ALA A 18 5.22 0.78 -4.25
CA ALA A 18 5.81 1.85 -5.03
C ALA A 18 7.22 1.46 -5.47
N ALA A 19 7.75 2.24 -6.40
CA ALA A 19 9.13 2.05 -6.88
C ALA A 19 9.72 3.39 -7.28
N SER A 20 11.02 3.52 -7.11
CA SER A 20 11.81 4.65 -7.61
C SER A 20 13.27 4.25 -7.67
N ALA A 21 13.99 4.76 -8.67
CA ALA A 21 15.43 4.54 -8.84
C ALA A 21 15.84 3.07 -8.83
N GLY A 22 15.02 2.21 -9.44
CA GLY A 22 15.29 0.77 -9.54
C GLY A 22 14.98 -0.02 -8.28
N ARG A 23 14.37 0.58 -7.27
CA ARG A 23 13.98 -0.09 -6.02
C ARG A 23 12.47 -0.15 -5.89
N ASP A 24 11.98 -1.33 -5.52
CA ASP A 24 10.57 -1.58 -5.20
C ASP A 24 10.40 -1.76 -3.70
N SER A 25 9.28 -1.32 -3.16
CA SER A 25 8.91 -1.60 -1.77
C SER A 25 7.41 -1.68 -1.61
N GLY A 26 7.00 -2.30 -0.53
CA GLY A 26 5.60 -2.39 -0.14
C GLY A 26 5.45 -2.38 1.36
N CYS A 27 4.33 -1.90 1.83
CA CYS A 27 3.99 -1.89 3.25
C CYS A 27 2.49 -2.12 3.43
N ILE A 28 2.12 -2.42 4.67
CA ILE A 28 0.71 -2.59 5.02
C ILE A 28 0.17 -1.25 5.50
N ILE A 29 -0.99 -0.84 4.99
CA ILE A 29 -1.73 0.30 5.49
C ILE A 29 -3.20 -0.08 5.72
N ASN A 30 -3.88 0.67 6.58
CA ASN A 30 -5.31 0.55 6.83
C ASN A 30 -6.05 1.88 6.60
N THR A 31 -5.41 2.84 5.96
CA THR A 31 -5.82 4.24 5.92
C THR A 31 -6.16 4.71 4.50
N ALA A 32 -6.62 3.80 3.64
CA ALA A 32 -7.07 4.16 2.32
C ALA A 32 -8.58 4.35 2.30
N GLY A 33 -9.03 5.36 1.58
CA GLY A 33 -10.46 5.63 1.42
C GLY A 33 -10.75 6.39 0.14
N GLN A 34 -11.95 6.19 -0.39
CA GLN A 34 -12.41 6.95 -1.54
C GLN A 34 -12.84 8.36 -1.09
N VAL A 35 -12.36 9.37 -1.80
CA VAL A 35 -12.70 10.78 -1.54
C VAL A 35 -13.79 11.26 -2.49
N THR A 36 -13.61 10.97 -3.79
CA THR A 36 -14.59 11.33 -4.83
C THR A 36 -14.74 10.18 -5.83
N SER A 37 -15.89 10.14 -6.52
CA SER A 37 -16.14 9.14 -7.55
C SER A 37 -16.02 9.67 -8.98
N GLU A 38 -16.21 10.97 -9.18
CA GLU A 38 -16.12 11.61 -10.49
C GLU A 38 -15.37 12.94 -10.40
N PRO A 39 -14.04 12.94 -10.64
CA PRO A 39 -13.19 11.79 -10.94
C PRO A 39 -12.93 10.91 -9.72
N ASN A 40 -12.53 9.67 -9.97
CA ASN A 40 -12.14 8.77 -8.90
C ASN A 40 -10.86 9.29 -8.22
N ARG A 41 -10.98 9.60 -6.93
CA ARG A 41 -9.84 9.98 -6.08
C ARG A 41 -9.89 9.21 -4.79
N ILE A 42 -8.71 8.79 -4.35
CA ILE A 42 -8.54 8.12 -3.06
C ILE A 42 -7.55 8.91 -2.22
N SER A 43 -7.66 8.77 -0.92
CA SER A 43 -6.64 9.25 0.02
C SER A 43 -5.99 8.07 0.71
N ILE A 44 -4.70 8.20 0.97
CA ILE A 44 -3.94 7.29 1.81
C ILE A 44 -3.16 8.11 2.82
N ALA A 45 -2.93 7.54 4.01
CA ALA A 45 -2.02 8.11 4.99
C ALA A 45 -0.87 7.12 5.21
N VAL A 46 0.35 7.59 5.08
CA VAL A 46 1.55 6.76 5.16
C VAL A 46 2.53 7.42 6.11
N ASN A 47 3.08 6.63 7.02
CA ASN A 47 4.08 7.12 7.96
C ASN A 47 5.34 7.56 7.20
N LYS A 48 5.83 8.77 7.53
CA LYS A 48 7.01 9.35 6.87
C LYS A 48 8.29 8.55 7.08
N THR A 49 8.35 7.72 8.11
CA THR A 49 9.50 6.84 8.34
C THR A 49 9.47 5.58 7.48
N ASN A 50 8.36 5.31 6.80
CA ASN A 50 8.22 4.14 5.94
C ASN A 50 8.94 4.37 4.62
N PHE A 51 9.73 3.38 4.18
CA PHE A 51 10.47 3.49 2.93
C PHE A 51 9.56 3.64 1.71
N THR A 52 8.40 2.99 1.72
CA THR A 52 7.41 3.11 0.63
C THR A 52 6.94 4.56 0.48
N HIS A 53 6.80 5.29 1.59
CA HIS A 53 6.48 6.72 1.57
C HIS A 53 7.48 7.50 0.71
N ASP A 54 8.77 7.28 0.91
CA ASP A 54 9.82 7.99 0.18
C ASP A 54 9.76 7.67 -1.32
N LEU A 55 9.49 6.40 -1.66
CA LEU A 55 9.36 5.98 -3.06
C LEU A 55 8.17 6.63 -3.75
N ILE A 56 7.04 6.77 -3.06
CA ILE A 56 5.87 7.46 -3.60
C ILE A 56 6.19 8.93 -3.83
N LYS A 57 6.85 9.55 -2.88
CA LYS A 57 7.22 10.97 -2.98
C LYS A 57 8.14 11.24 -4.17
N GLN A 58 9.05 10.32 -4.45
CA GLN A 58 9.98 10.43 -5.57
C GLN A 58 9.32 10.15 -6.92
N SER A 59 8.47 9.13 -7.00
CA SER A 59 7.88 8.67 -8.27
C SER A 59 6.53 9.29 -8.60
N GLY A 60 5.78 9.70 -7.59
CA GLY A 60 4.44 10.26 -7.77
C GLY A 60 3.36 9.24 -8.09
N LYS A 61 3.62 7.94 -7.90
CA LYS A 61 2.64 6.90 -8.21
C LYS A 61 2.75 5.72 -7.24
N PHE A 62 1.64 4.99 -7.11
CA PHE A 62 1.60 3.80 -6.27
C PHE A 62 0.52 2.83 -6.74
N ASN A 63 0.63 1.58 -6.32
CA ASN A 63 -0.45 0.60 -6.39
C ASN A 63 -0.94 0.29 -4.99
N LEU A 64 -2.23 0.04 -4.89
CA LEU A 64 -2.89 -0.34 -3.64
C LEU A 64 -3.59 -1.67 -3.85
N SER A 65 -3.07 -2.74 -3.25
CA SER A 65 -3.69 -4.07 -3.30
C SER A 65 -4.68 -4.21 -2.14
N ILE A 66 -5.92 -4.56 -2.45
CA ILE A 66 -7.00 -4.67 -1.48
C ILE A 66 -7.01 -6.11 -0.96
N LEU A 67 -6.72 -6.29 0.32
CA LEU A 67 -6.62 -7.63 0.93
C LEU A 67 -8.01 -8.13 1.32
N SER A 68 -8.24 -9.44 1.09
CA SER A 68 -9.46 -10.10 1.50
C SER A 68 -9.41 -10.47 2.98
N GLU A 69 -10.56 -10.82 3.56
CA GLU A 69 -10.64 -11.31 4.95
C GLU A 69 -9.91 -12.64 5.14
N GLU A 70 -9.69 -13.38 4.06
CA GLU A 70 -9.03 -14.71 4.08
C GLU A 70 -7.53 -14.62 3.86
N VAL A 71 -6.95 -13.41 3.81
CA VAL A 71 -5.52 -13.25 3.59
C VAL A 71 -4.70 -13.93 4.69
N SER A 72 -3.64 -14.63 4.29
CA SER A 72 -2.74 -15.30 5.23
C SER A 72 -1.96 -14.28 6.05
N PHE A 73 -1.75 -14.58 7.35
CA PHE A 73 -0.93 -13.75 8.22
C PHE A 73 0.49 -13.56 7.69
N SER A 74 0.99 -14.51 6.89
CA SER A 74 2.31 -14.39 6.27
C SER A 74 2.46 -13.16 5.38
N VAL A 75 1.39 -12.68 4.77
CA VAL A 75 1.40 -11.45 3.97
C VAL A 75 1.70 -10.25 4.85
N PHE A 76 1.09 -10.19 6.03
CA PHE A 76 1.34 -9.10 6.99
C PHE A 76 2.76 -9.15 7.52
N GLN A 77 3.29 -10.33 7.82
CA GLN A 77 4.67 -10.49 8.26
C GLN A 77 5.64 -10.02 7.18
N HIS A 78 5.39 -10.40 5.93
CA HIS A 78 6.29 -10.10 4.82
C HIS A 78 6.35 -8.59 4.53
N PHE A 79 5.22 -7.91 4.49
CA PHE A 79 5.16 -6.50 4.12
C PHE A 79 5.15 -5.55 5.32
N GLY A 80 4.67 -6.00 6.47
CA GLY A 80 4.46 -5.13 7.62
C GLY A 80 5.53 -5.19 8.71
N PHE A 81 6.29 -6.29 8.80
CA PHE A 81 7.20 -6.52 9.91
C PHE A 81 8.67 -6.34 9.55
N GLN A 82 8.97 -5.86 8.35
CA GLN A 82 10.33 -5.58 7.92
C GLN A 82 10.36 -4.29 7.10
N SER A 83 11.49 -3.59 7.14
CA SER A 83 11.67 -2.35 6.40
C SER A 83 12.17 -2.61 4.98
N GLY A 84 11.60 -1.93 4.00
CA GLY A 84 12.10 -1.96 2.64
C GLY A 84 13.47 -1.30 2.48
N ARG A 85 13.95 -0.56 3.49
CA ARG A 85 15.32 -0.03 3.50
C ARG A 85 16.35 -1.14 3.66
N ASP A 86 15.98 -2.17 4.44
CA ASP A 86 16.88 -3.26 4.84
C ASP A 86 16.71 -4.49 3.95
N VAL A 87 15.53 -4.69 3.37
CA VAL A 87 15.16 -5.90 2.65
C VAL A 87 14.45 -5.54 1.35
N ASP A 88 14.77 -6.24 0.26
CA ASP A 88 13.95 -6.22 -0.95
C ASP A 88 12.80 -7.21 -0.77
N LYS A 89 11.62 -6.69 -0.46
CA LYS A 89 10.43 -7.49 -0.16
C LYS A 89 9.90 -8.27 -1.37
N PHE A 90 10.27 -7.87 -2.58
CA PHE A 90 9.79 -8.52 -3.80
C PHE A 90 10.78 -9.51 -4.40
N SER A 91 12.04 -9.48 -3.96
CA SER A 91 13.04 -10.43 -4.41
C SER A 91 12.65 -11.86 -4.00
N GLY A 92 12.42 -12.73 -4.99
CA GLY A 92 11.99 -14.10 -4.73
C GLY A 92 10.57 -14.27 -4.20
N TYR A 93 9.79 -13.19 -4.13
CA TYR A 93 8.39 -13.26 -3.68
C TYR A 93 7.48 -13.64 -4.87
N PRO A 94 6.82 -14.82 -4.85
CA PRO A 94 6.12 -15.32 -6.03
C PRO A 94 4.72 -14.74 -6.24
N ASP A 95 4.08 -14.23 -5.17
CA ASP A 95 2.68 -13.84 -5.18
C ASP A 95 2.48 -12.36 -5.49
N CYS A 96 3.19 -11.89 -6.52
CA CYS A 96 3.08 -10.52 -7.02
C CYS A 96 3.28 -10.50 -8.54
N ARG A 97 2.77 -9.43 -9.16
CA ARG A 97 2.93 -9.17 -10.59
C ARG A 97 3.12 -7.69 -10.85
N ARG A 98 3.70 -7.34 -11.99
CA ARG A 98 3.79 -5.94 -12.45
C ARG A 98 2.49 -5.53 -13.12
N SER A 99 1.98 -4.35 -12.79
CA SER A 99 0.87 -3.73 -13.51
C SER A 99 1.39 -2.88 -14.67
N SER A 100 0.47 -2.29 -15.44
CA SER A 100 0.82 -1.48 -16.62
C SER A 100 1.64 -0.24 -16.28
N ASN A 101 1.55 0.28 -15.04
CA ASN A 101 2.38 1.41 -14.60
C ASN A 101 3.79 1.01 -14.13
N GLY A 102 4.15 -0.27 -14.26
CA GLY A 102 5.45 -0.79 -13.89
C GLY A 102 5.61 -1.18 -12.42
N LEU A 103 4.61 -0.91 -11.59
CA LEU A 103 4.67 -1.22 -10.16
C LEU A 103 4.12 -2.62 -9.88
N TYR A 104 4.61 -3.23 -8.81
CA TYR A 104 4.07 -4.49 -8.33
C TYR A 104 2.68 -4.32 -7.71
N TYR A 105 1.89 -5.36 -7.78
CA TYR A 105 0.71 -5.57 -6.95
C TYR A 105 0.73 -6.99 -6.41
N VAL A 106 0.08 -7.20 -5.26
CA VAL A 106 0.07 -8.49 -4.58
C VAL A 106 -1.12 -9.31 -5.06
N THR A 107 -0.90 -10.57 -5.36
CA THR A 107 -1.93 -11.49 -5.82
C THR A 107 -2.45 -12.41 -4.71
N ALA A 108 -1.63 -12.75 -3.72
CA ALA A 108 -2.03 -13.63 -2.62
C ALA A 108 -3.00 -12.91 -1.68
N GLY A 109 -4.20 -13.48 -1.50
CA GLY A 109 -5.20 -12.91 -0.59
C GLY A 109 -5.74 -11.56 -1.01
N SER A 110 -5.62 -11.19 -2.27
CA SER A 110 -6.04 -9.89 -2.79
C SER A 110 -7.36 -10.01 -3.55
N ASN A 111 -8.28 -9.08 -3.32
CA ASN A 111 -9.52 -8.97 -4.09
C ASN A 111 -9.36 -8.14 -5.36
N GLY A 112 -8.28 -7.40 -5.50
CA GLY A 112 -8.01 -6.52 -6.61
C GLY A 112 -7.00 -5.46 -6.24
N TYR A 113 -6.68 -4.58 -7.18
CA TYR A 113 -5.76 -3.49 -6.91
C TYR A 113 -6.17 -2.21 -7.65
N ILE A 114 -5.66 -1.09 -7.15
CA ILE A 114 -5.85 0.24 -7.75
C ILE A 114 -4.47 0.78 -8.09
N SER A 115 -4.30 1.29 -9.31
CA SER A 115 -3.11 2.07 -9.69
C SER A 115 -3.46 3.55 -9.61
N ALA A 116 -2.60 4.34 -8.98
CA ALA A 116 -2.87 5.75 -8.71
C ALA A 116 -1.66 6.63 -8.99
N VAL A 117 -1.95 7.88 -9.31
CA VAL A 117 -0.97 8.96 -9.46
C VAL A 117 -1.26 9.99 -8.36
N THR A 118 -0.21 10.44 -7.67
CA THR A 118 -0.35 11.45 -6.62
C THR A 118 -0.70 12.79 -7.22
N GLU A 119 -1.83 13.37 -6.81
CA GLU A 119 -2.21 14.72 -7.20
C GLU A 119 -1.80 15.77 -6.16
N GLN A 120 -1.89 15.40 -4.88
CA GLN A 120 -1.60 16.29 -3.79
C GLN A 120 -1.05 15.49 -2.61
N ALA A 121 -0.01 16.01 -1.97
CA ALA A 121 0.54 15.45 -0.74
C ALA A 121 0.49 16.50 0.35
N ILE A 122 0.03 16.10 1.53
CA ILE A 122 -0.09 16.98 2.70
C ILE A 122 0.78 16.40 3.81
N ASP A 123 1.68 17.21 4.33
CA ASP A 123 2.52 16.84 5.45
C ASP A 123 1.83 17.25 6.76
N LEU A 124 1.47 16.28 7.55
CA LEU A 124 0.78 16.51 8.83
C LEU A 124 1.73 16.46 10.02
#